data_83b839eefcd2212126d1544377ba9a04
#
_entry.id   83b839eefcd2212126d1544377ba9a04
#
_cell.length_a   1.000
_cell.length_b   1.000
_cell.length_c   1.000
_cell.angle_alpha   90.00
_cell.angle_beta   90.00
_cell.angle_gamma   90.00
#
_symmetry.space_group_name_H-M   'P 1'
#
loop_
_entity.id
_entity.type
_entity.pdbx_description
1 polymer ?
#
loop_
_entity_poly.entity_id
_entity_poly.type
_entity_poly.pdbx_seq_one_letter_code
_entity_poly.pdbx_strand_id
1 'polypeptide(L)'
;VINNNPNMKAGDAFVLNTPYNGGTHLPDITIVKPVFINSETADFYVAARGHHADVGGITPGSMPARSQHINEEGILLDNLCLVKEGVFQTDMITAVLSDHEFPARNIEQNIADLKAQLAACEKGAQELDRLSLQYGLETLHSYMGHVQDNAELTLKACLKELDSGAFEYPMDDGSLIKVAITIDKENGRAKVDFSGTSDQHSGNFNAPTSVAKAAVLYVFRCLVNKAMPLNAGFFRALDIIVPEGSMLAPQYPAAVVSGNVETAQYIVDTLLGA
;
A
#
# COMPACT_ATOMS: atom_id res chain seq x y z
N VAL A 1 -0.14 -10.39 3.83
CA VAL A 1 0.98 -11.18 4.39
C VAL A 1 0.55 -11.87 5.67
N ILE A 2 0.17 -11.15 6.73
CA ILE A 2 -0.11 -11.71 8.06
C ILE A 2 -1.17 -12.82 7.99
N ASN A 3 -2.33 -12.55 7.41
CA ASN A 3 -3.43 -13.52 7.32
C ASN A 3 -3.08 -14.77 6.49
N ASN A 4 -2.20 -14.61 5.49
CA ASN A 4 -1.79 -15.72 4.62
C ASN A 4 -0.68 -16.57 5.23
N ASN A 5 -0.01 -16.09 6.27
CA ASN A 5 1.11 -16.76 6.93
C ASN A 5 0.90 -16.83 8.46
N PRO A 6 -0.12 -17.54 8.96
CA PRO A 6 -0.43 -17.56 10.39
C PRO A 6 0.67 -18.22 11.26
N ASN A 7 1.58 -18.99 10.65
CA ASN A 7 2.65 -19.72 11.32
C ASN A 7 4.04 -19.11 11.05
N MET A 8 4.12 -17.79 10.90
CA MET A 8 5.41 -17.10 10.76
C MET A 8 6.31 -17.38 11.97
N LYS A 9 7.60 -17.53 11.72
CA LYS A 9 8.63 -17.76 12.74
C LYS A 9 9.59 -16.60 12.84
N ALA A 10 10.34 -16.57 13.95
CA ALA A 10 11.45 -15.65 14.10
C ALA A 10 12.49 -15.87 12.99
N GLY A 11 12.89 -14.78 12.35
CA GLY A 11 13.81 -14.81 11.20
C GLY A 11 13.13 -14.94 9.84
N ASP A 12 11.80 -15.12 9.76
CA ASP A 12 11.08 -15.08 8.49
C ASP A 12 10.94 -13.64 7.96
N ALA A 13 10.84 -13.51 6.64
CA ALA A 13 10.42 -12.28 5.97
C ALA A 13 9.73 -12.61 4.65
N PHE A 14 8.70 -11.83 4.32
CA PHE A 14 7.85 -12.06 3.14
C PHE A 14 7.94 -10.85 2.22
N VAL A 15 7.86 -11.09 0.91
CA VAL A 15 7.93 -10.07 -0.13
C VAL A 15 6.67 -10.06 -0.98
N LEU A 16 6.20 -8.88 -1.34
CA LEU A 16 5.07 -8.69 -2.24
C LEU A 16 5.18 -7.38 -3.03
N ASN A 17 4.56 -7.35 -4.20
CA ASN A 17 4.28 -6.15 -4.99
C ASN A 17 2.89 -6.18 -5.65
N THR A 18 2.15 -7.28 -5.53
CA THR A 18 0.89 -7.49 -6.25
C THR A 18 -0.14 -6.40 -5.95
N PRO A 19 -0.68 -5.72 -6.98
CA PRO A 19 -1.65 -4.63 -6.84
C PRO A 19 -2.98 -5.10 -6.23
N TYR A 20 -3.33 -6.36 -6.44
CA TYR A 20 -4.60 -6.93 -6.01
C TYR A 20 -4.62 -7.32 -4.53
N ASN A 21 -3.44 -7.36 -3.87
CA ASN A 21 -3.26 -7.73 -2.47
C ASN A 21 -2.49 -6.66 -1.66
N GLY A 22 -2.76 -5.37 -1.94
CA GLY A 22 -2.24 -4.26 -1.16
C GLY A 22 -0.98 -3.60 -1.72
N GLY A 23 -0.47 -4.07 -2.86
CA GLY A 23 0.55 -3.37 -3.65
C GLY A 23 -0.04 -2.16 -4.41
N THR A 24 0.80 -1.49 -5.16
CA THR A 24 0.44 -0.37 -6.03
C THR A 24 0.81 -0.73 -7.48
N HIS A 25 1.95 -0.32 -7.99
CA HIS A 25 2.52 -0.80 -9.25
C HIS A 25 3.72 -1.72 -8.96
N LEU A 26 4.11 -2.56 -9.93
CA LEU A 26 5.02 -3.68 -9.68
C LEU A 26 6.42 -3.29 -9.18
N PRO A 27 7.03 -2.17 -9.61
CA PRO A 27 8.33 -1.75 -9.09
C PRO A 27 8.34 -1.45 -7.58
N ASP A 28 7.20 -1.13 -6.96
CA ASP A 28 7.11 -0.88 -5.52
C ASP A 28 7.05 -2.18 -4.73
N ILE A 29 8.21 -2.76 -4.46
CA ILE A 29 8.32 -3.99 -3.70
C ILE A 29 8.28 -3.71 -2.20
N THR A 30 7.47 -4.46 -1.47
CA THR A 30 7.35 -4.38 -0.02
C THR A 30 7.84 -5.66 0.62
N ILE A 31 8.68 -5.54 1.66
CA ILE A 31 9.07 -6.63 2.54
C ILE A 31 8.37 -6.43 3.88
N VAL A 32 7.82 -7.52 4.43
CA VAL A 32 7.22 -7.55 5.77
C VAL A 32 7.93 -8.61 6.60
N LYS A 33 8.39 -8.22 7.79
CA LYS A 33 9.08 -9.09 8.74
C LYS A 33 8.36 -9.08 10.09
N PRO A 34 8.01 -10.27 10.66
CA PRO A 34 7.52 -10.37 12.02
C PRO A 34 8.64 -10.13 13.03
N VAL A 35 8.31 -9.52 14.16
CA VAL A 35 9.23 -9.25 15.27
C VAL A 35 8.70 -9.95 16.52
N PHE A 36 9.49 -10.85 17.08
CA PHE A 36 9.20 -11.61 18.29
C PHE A 36 10.14 -11.12 19.39
N ILE A 37 9.59 -10.62 20.50
CA ILE A 37 10.39 -10.10 21.62
C ILE A 37 10.36 -11.12 22.77
N ASN A 38 9.18 -11.45 23.28
CA ASN A 38 9.04 -12.34 24.44
C ASN A 38 7.91 -13.37 24.27
N SER A 39 7.40 -13.58 23.07
CA SER A 39 6.24 -14.45 22.83
C SER A 39 6.46 -15.41 21.66
N GLU A 40 5.64 -16.46 21.59
CA GLU A 40 5.59 -17.38 20.44
C GLU A 40 4.82 -16.77 19.25
N THR A 41 4.12 -15.66 19.46
CA THR A 41 3.44 -14.89 18.42
C THR A 41 4.19 -13.59 18.16
N ALA A 42 4.11 -13.07 16.95
CA ALA A 42 4.77 -11.80 16.62
C ALA A 42 4.17 -10.65 17.43
N ASP A 43 5.03 -9.93 18.16
CA ASP A 43 4.65 -8.73 18.93
C ASP A 43 4.46 -7.53 18.01
N PHE A 44 5.25 -7.44 16.91
CA PHE A 44 5.19 -6.38 15.91
C PHE A 44 5.45 -6.94 14.52
N TYR A 45 5.16 -6.09 13.54
CA TYR A 45 5.57 -6.30 12.15
C TYR A 45 6.29 -5.04 11.68
N VAL A 46 7.44 -5.21 11.06
CA VAL A 46 8.17 -4.14 10.38
C VAL A 46 8.09 -4.34 8.88
N ALA A 47 7.98 -3.24 8.15
CA ALA A 47 7.92 -3.30 6.70
C ALA A 47 8.82 -2.23 6.06
N ALA A 48 9.40 -2.56 4.93
CA ALA A 48 10.14 -1.62 4.09
C ALA A 48 9.62 -1.72 2.66
N ARG A 49 9.35 -0.59 2.03
CA ARG A 49 9.01 -0.49 0.61
C ARG A 49 10.13 0.20 -0.13
N GLY A 50 10.55 -0.37 -1.24
CA GLY A 50 11.52 0.19 -2.17
C GLY A 50 10.97 0.19 -3.59
N HIS A 51 11.25 1.26 -4.35
CA HIS A 51 11.00 1.30 -5.78
C HIS A 51 12.19 0.70 -6.51
N HIS A 52 12.02 -0.47 -7.13
CA HIS A 52 13.05 -1.13 -7.91
C HIS A 52 13.13 -0.52 -9.31
N ALA A 53 14.35 -0.39 -9.81
CA ALA A 53 14.59 0.23 -11.12
C ALA A 53 13.97 -0.54 -12.30
N ASP A 54 13.88 -1.87 -12.18
CA ASP A 54 13.30 -2.76 -13.20
C ASP A 54 12.90 -4.09 -12.55
N VAL A 55 11.70 -4.54 -12.81
CA VAL A 55 11.15 -5.83 -12.35
C VAL A 55 10.63 -6.67 -13.53
N GLY A 56 11.18 -6.46 -14.74
CA GLY A 56 10.73 -7.10 -15.97
C GLY A 56 9.66 -6.28 -16.70
N GLY A 57 8.85 -6.96 -17.49
CA GLY A 57 7.85 -6.34 -18.35
C GLY A 57 8.38 -5.97 -19.75
N ILE A 58 7.45 -5.54 -20.61
CA ILE A 58 7.74 -5.30 -22.05
C ILE A 58 8.65 -4.09 -22.28
N THR A 59 8.75 -3.16 -21.31
CA THR A 59 9.62 -1.97 -21.42
C THR A 59 10.63 -1.92 -20.28
N PRO A 60 11.85 -1.39 -20.51
CA PRO A 60 12.77 -1.08 -19.43
C PRO A 60 12.14 -0.14 -18.40
N GLY A 61 12.43 -0.41 -17.12
CA GLY A 61 11.85 0.34 -16.01
C GLY A 61 10.45 -0.11 -15.61
N SER A 62 9.91 -1.17 -16.24
CA SER A 62 8.64 -1.80 -15.85
C SER A 62 7.44 -0.84 -15.84
N MET A 63 7.46 0.18 -16.71
CA MET A 63 6.39 1.17 -16.84
C MET A 63 5.98 1.35 -18.31
N PRO A 64 5.36 0.33 -18.93
CA PRO A 64 4.89 0.41 -20.30
C PRO A 64 3.73 1.40 -20.45
N ALA A 65 3.78 2.24 -21.50
CA ALA A 65 2.76 3.25 -21.74
C ALA A 65 1.38 2.68 -22.14
N ARG A 66 1.31 1.44 -22.61
CA ARG A 66 0.08 0.86 -23.19
C ARG A 66 -0.09 -0.63 -22.86
N SER A 67 0.21 -1.02 -21.62
CA SER A 67 -0.07 -2.39 -21.16
C SER A 67 -1.59 -2.63 -21.02
N GLN A 68 -1.99 -3.86 -21.27
CA GLN A 68 -3.36 -4.33 -21.07
C GLN A 68 -3.43 -5.44 -20.03
N HIS A 69 -2.30 -6.10 -19.79
CA HIS A 69 -2.16 -7.20 -18.87
C HIS A 69 -1.01 -6.94 -17.89
N ILE A 70 -1.19 -7.29 -16.64
CA ILE A 70 -0.19 -7.04 -15.59
C ILE A 70 1.19 -7.68 -15.89
N ASN A 71 1.22 -8.84 -16.57
CA ASN A 71 2.47 -9.50 -16.96
C ASN A 71 3.31 -8.67 -17.94
N GLU A 72 2.70 -7.74 -18.68
CA GLU A 72 3.41 -6.80 -19.55
C GLU A 72 4.13 -5.73 -18.74
N GLU A 73 3.70 -5.49 -17.51
CA GLU A 73 4.27 -4.49 -16.59
C GLU A 73 5.43 -5.03 -15.75
N GLY A 74 5.52 -6.36 -15.58
CA GLY A 74 6.62 -7.01 -14.86
C GLY A 74 6.20 -8.23 -14.09
N ILE A 75 7.06 -8.62 -13.16
CA ILE A 75 6.94 -9.85 -12.38
C ILE A 75 6.11 -9.60 -11.13
N LEU A 76 5.10 -10.44 -10.91
CA LEU A 76 4.29 -10.45 -9.70
C LEU A 76 4.98 -11.22 -8.58
N LEU A 77 5.14 -10.57 -7.44
CA LEU A 77 5.55 -11.18 -6.19
C LEU A 77 4.33 -11.17 -5.25
N ASP A 78 3.74 -12.33 -5.01
CA ASP A 78 2.56 -12.41 -4.15
C ASP A 78 2.88 -13.21 -2.89
N ASN A 79 3.22 -12.50 -1.81
CA ASN A 79 3.39 -13.07 -0.49
C ASN A 79 4.43 -14.21 -0.44
N LEU A 80 5.56 -14.05 -1.13
CA LEU A 80 6.62 -15.06 -1.16
C LEU A 80 7.47 -15.01 0.11
N CYS A 81 7.84 -16.18 0.64
CA CYS A 81 8.77 -16.28 1.77
C CYS A 81 10.20 -15.99 1.28
N LEU A 82 10.64 -14.75 1.41
CA LEU A 82 11.96 -14.28 0.97
C LEU A 82 13.09 -14.71 1.89
N VAL A 83 12.82 -14.74 3.20
CA VAL A 83 13.73 -15.26 4.21
C VAL A 83 12.98 -16.30 5.03
N LYS A 84 13.56 -17.47 5.17
CA LYS A 84 13.01 -18.56 5.98
C LYS A 84 13.95 -18.87 7.14
N GLU A 85 13.48 -18.65 8.37
CA GLU A 85 14.25 -18.93 9.59
C GLU A 85 15.69 -18.34 9.52
N GLY A 86 15.84 -17.09 9.02
CA GLY A 86 17.10 -16.38 8.89
C GLY A 86 17.89 -16.66 7.60
N VAL A 87 17.42 -17.57 6.73
CA VAL A 87 18.11 -17.93 5.49
C VAL A 87 17.43 -17.24 4.30
N PHE A 88 18.16 -16.34 3.63
CA PHE A 88 17.68 -15.66 2.42
C PHE A 88 17.56 -16.65 1.27
N GLN A 89 16.39 -16.70 0.62
CA GLN A 89 16.04 -17.68 -0.41
C GLN A 89 16.51 -17.21 -1.81
N THR A 90 17.84 -17.11 -1.98
CA THR A 90 18.47 -16.57 -3.20
C THR A 90 18.02 -17.29 -4.46
N ASP A 91 18.05 -18.63 -4.47
CA ASP A 91 17.73 -19.41 -5.67
C ASP A 91 16.25 -19.26 -6.05
N MET A 92 15.36 -19.25 -5.06
CA MET A 92 13.92 -19.06 -5.28
C MET A 92 13.64 -17.70 -5.90
N ILE A 93 14.16 -16.60 -5.31
CA ILE A 93 13.88 -15.26 -5.82
C ILE A 93 14.56 -15.01 -7.17
N THR A 94 15.74 -15.58 -7.41
CA THR A 94 16.41 -15.52 -8.71
C THR A 94 15.59 -16.24 -9.78
N ALA A 95 15.08 -17.42 -9.48
CA ALA A 95 14.20 -18.16 -10.39
C ALA A 95 12.93 -17.36 -10.73
N VAL A 96 12.26 -16.80 -9.73
CA VAL A 96 11.05 -15.98 -9.94
C VAL A 96 11.33 -14.76 -10.82
N LEU A 97 12.46 -14.08 -10.62
CA LEU A 97 12.84 -12.90 -11.41
C LEU A 97 13.33 -13.22 -12.82
N SER A 98 13.75 -14.47 -13.09
CA SER A 98 14.25 -14.92 -14.40
C SER A 98 13.25 -15.72 -15.21
N ASP A 99 12.37 -16.49 -14.58
CA ASP A 99 11.40 -17.38 -15.24
C ASP A 99 10.08 -16.64 -15.53
N HIS A 100 10.17 -15.71 -16.48
CA HIS A 100 9.02 -14.90 -16.91
C HIS A 100 9.15 -14.61 -18.42
N GLU A 101 8.04 -14.38 -19.12
CA GLU A 101 8.06 -14.00 -20.54
C GLU A 101 8.90 -12.74 -20.78
N PHE A 102 8.84 -11.79 -19.84
CA PHE A 102 9.61 -10.55 -19.83
C PHE A 102 10.39 -10.44 -18.51
N PRO A 103 11.53 -11.13 -18.35
CA PRO A 103 12.25 -11.22 -17.08
C PRO A 103 12.84 -9.88 -16.63
N ALA A 104 13.20 -9.79 -15.35
CA ALA A 104 13.93 -8.63 -14.81
C ALA A 104 15.30 -8.51 -15.49
N ARG A 105 15.69 -7.29 -15.87
CA ARG A 105 16.89 -7.03 -16.66
C ARG A 105 18.19 -7.00 -15.85
N ASN A 106 18.08 -6.73 -14.54
CA ASN A 106 19.22 -6.69 -13.64
C ASN A 106 18.89 -7.36 -12.29
N ILE A 107 18.85 -8.68 -12.28
CA ILE A 107 18.49 -9.49 -11.11
C ILE A 107 19.46 -9.27 -9.95
N GLU A 108 20.75 -9.06 -10.22
CA GLU A 108 21.74 -8.79 -9.18
C GLU A 108 21.40 -7.51 -8.41
N GLN A 109 20.99 -6.44 -9.10
CA GLN A 109 20.52 -5.20 -8.49
C GLN A 109 19.25 -5.44 -7.67
N ASN A 110 18.26 -6.17 -8.21
CA ASN A 110 17.05 -6.50 -7.46
C ASN A 110 17.36 -7.24 -6.15
N ILE A 111 18.28 -8.20 -6.18
CA ILE A 111 18.71 -8.94 -4.98
C ILE A 111 19.43 -8.00 -3.98
N ALA A 112 20.27 -7.08 -4.48
CA ALA A 112 20.93 -6.09 -3.63
C ALA A 112 19.92 -5.16 -2.95
N ASP A 113 18.92 -4.68 -3.69
CA ASP A 113 17.86 -3.81 -3.18
C ASP A 113 16.96 -4.54 -2.16
N LEU A 114 16.59 -5.80 -2.42
CA LEU A 114 15.87 -6.65 -1.46
C LEU A 114 16.67 -6.84 -0.16
N LYS A 115 17.98 -7.06 -0.25
CA LYS A 115 18.85 -7.16 0.93
C LYS A 115 18.94 -5.83 1.70
N ALA A 116 18.95 -4.69 1.00
CA ALA A 116 18.94 -3.37 1.63
C ALA A 116 17.60 -3.12 2.36
N GLN A 117 16.47 -3.51 1.78
CA GLN A 117 15.16 -3.44 2.43
C GLN A 117 15.08 -4.36 3.66
N LEU A 118 15.65 -5.57 3.58
CA LEU A 118 15.76 -6.47 4.74
C LEU A 118 16.63 -5.86 5.85
N ALA A 119 17.73 -5.21 5.52
CA ALA A 119 18.57 -4.52 6.49
C ALA A 119 17.82 -3.37 7.18
N ALA A 120 16.96 -2.65 6.45
CA ALA A 120 16.07 -1.63 7.03
C ALA A 120 15.04 -2.25 7.99
N CYS A 121 14.41 -3.37 7.61
CA CYS A 121 13.51 -4.12 8.50
C CYS A 121 14.23 -4.63 9.74
N GLU A 122 15.45 -5.15 9.59
CA GLU A 122 16.26 -5.62 10.71
C GLU A 122 16.60 -4.49 11.69
N LYS A 123 16.98 -3.32 11.16
CA LYS A 123 17.20 -2.14 11.99
C LYS A 123 15.93 -1.71 12.74
N GLY A 124 14.79 -1.74 12.09
CA GLY A 124 13.49 -1.46 12.72
C GLY A 124 13.17 -2.45 13.84
N ALA A 125 13.42 -3.74 13.63
CA ALA A 125 13.22 -4.78 14.64
C ALA A 125 14.14 -4.57 15.87
N GLN A 126 15.42 -4.26 15.64
CA GLN A 126 16.38 -3.97 16.72
C GLN A 126 15.99 -2.74 17.54
N GLU A 127 15.45 -1.69 16.91
CA GLU A 127 14.97 -0.51 17.62
C GLU A 127 13.71 -0.81 18.45
N LEU A 128 12.79 -1.65 17.94
CA LEU A 128 11.62 -2.10 18.72
C LEU A 128 12.06 -2.92 19.94
N ASP A 129 13.02 -3.84 19.78
CA ASP A 129 13.58 -4.61 20.90
C ASP A 129 14.24 -3.68 21.92
N ARG A 130 15.08 -2.74 21.48
CA ARG A 130 15.72 -1.74 22.36
C ARG A 130 14.69 -0.91 23.14
N LEU A 131 13.63 -0.45 22.48
CA LEU A 131 12.56 0.32 23.14
C LEU A 131 11.76 -0.54 24.11
N SER A 132 11.52 -1.80 23.77
CA SER A 132 10.86 -2.77 24.65
C SER A 132 11.65 -3.03 25.92
N LEU A 133 12.97 -3.18 25.80
CA LEU A 133 13.88 -3.32 26.97
C LEU A 133 13.91 -2.05 27.83
N GLN A 134 13.83 -0.88 27.22
CA GLN A 134 13.92 0.40 27.92
C GLN A 134 12.63 0.79 28.64
N TYR A 135 11.46 0.57 28.03
CA TYR A 135 10.17 1.09 28.49
C TYR A 135 9.18 -0.01 28.87
N GLY A 136 9.44 -1.25 28.54
CA GLY A 136 8.52 -2.38 28.65
C GLY A 136 7.60 -2.52 27.44
N LEU A 137 7.30 -3.74 27.06
CA LEU A 137 6.47 -4.08 25.88
C LEU A 137 5.05 -3.52 26.00
N GLU A 138 4.42 -3.64 27.19
CA GLU A 138 3.08 -3.11 27.46
C GLU A 138 3.00 -1.59 27.26
N THR A 139 4.01 -0.87 27.78
CA THR A 139 4.10 0.58 27.60
C THR A 139 4.23 0.95 26.13
N LEU A 140 5.06 0.21 25.38
CA LEU A 140 5.26 0.46 23.94
C LEU A 140 3.98 0.26 23.15
N HIS A 141 3.24 -0.83 23.39
CA HIS A 141 1.94 -1.08 22.77
C HIS A 141 0.92 0.01 23.12
N SER A 142 0.87 0.44 24.40
CA SER A 142 -0.04 1.50 24.84
C SER A 142 0.23 2.82 24.11
N TYR A 143 1.51 3.21 23.99
CA TYR A 143 1.87 4.44 23.29
C TYR A 143 1.62 4.36 21.77
N MET A 144 1.82 3.20 21.14
CA MET A 144 1.42 3.00 19.73
C MET A 144 -0.10 3.18 19.56
N GLY A 145 -0.91 2.68 20.52
CA GLY A 145 -2.34 2.95 20.57
C GLY A 145 -2.65 4.45 20.70
N HIS A 146 -2.03 5.14 21.62
CA HIS A 146 -2.24 6.58 21.85
C HIS A 146 -1.86 7.44 20.62
N VAL A 147 -0.81 7.05 19.88
CA VAL A 147 -0.44 7.73 18.62
C VAL A 147 -1.54 7.56 17.57
N GLN A 148 -2.16 6.39 17.48
CA GLN A 148 -3.30 6.16 16.60
C GLN A 148 -4.56 6.91 17.06
N ASP A 149 -4.85 6.92 18.35
CA ASP A 149 -5.98 7.66 18.93
C ASP A 149 -5.85 9.16 18.67
N ASN A 150 -4.63 9.71 18.79
CA ASN A 150 -4.35 11.10 18.46
C ASN A 150 -4.61 11.43 16.99
N ALA A 151 -4.24 10.53 16.07
CA ALA A 151 -4.51 10.72 14.64
C ALA A 151 -6.02 10.70 14.35
N GLU A 152 -6.76 9.75 14.93
CA GLU A 152 -8.21 9.67 14.82
C GLU A 152 -8.89 10.93 15.36
N LEU A 153 -8.55 11.36 16.59
CA LEU A 153 -9.13 12.55 17.23
C LEU A 153 -8.85 13.83 16.44
N THR A 154 -7.64 13.92 15.86
CA THR A 154 -7.24 15.08 15.07
C THR A 154 -8.06 15.16 13.77
N LEU A 155 -8.26 14.04 13.08
CA LEU A 155 -9.14 14.00 11.91
C LEU A 155 -10.60 14.27 12.28
N LYS A 156 -11.13 13.66 13.35
CA LYS A 156 -12.49 13.91 13.81
C LYS A 156 -12.77 15.39 14.08
N ALA A 157 -11.81 16.12 14.63
CA ALA A 157 -11.93 17.54 14.84
C ALA A 157 -11.99 18.32 13.51
N CYS A 158 -11.20 17.92 12.51
CA CYS A 158 -11.24 18.51 11.17
C CYS A 158 -12.58 18.24 10.48
N LEU A 159 -13.07 17.00 10.52
CA LEU A 159 -14.33 16.59 9.85
C LEU A 159 -15.55 17.39 10.34
N LYS A 160 -15.56 17.87 11.59
CA LYS A 160 -16.67 18.69 12.13
C LYS A 160 -16.81 20.05 11.45
N GLU A 161 -15.73 20.53 10.83
CA GLU A 161 -15.67 21.83 10.14
C GLU A 161 -15.93 21.71 8.62
N LEU A 162 -15.97 20.47 8.10
CA LEU A 162 -16.18 20.22 6.68
C LEU A 162 -17.66 19.97 6.37
N ASP A 163 -18.05 20.21 5.11
CA ASP A 163 -19.38 19.91 4.60
C ASP A 163 -19.34 18.67 3.71
N SER A 164 -20.52 18.04 3.53
CA SER A 164 -20.68 16.96 2.56
C SER A 164 -20.70 17.51 1.15
N GLY A 165 -20.15 16.74 0.20
CA GLY A 165 -20.12 17.13 -1.20
C GLY A 165 -19.98 15.93 -2.12
N ALA A 166 -20.06 16.18 -3.41
CA ALA A 166 -19.84 15.16 -4.44
C ALA A 166 -19.25 15.81 -5.69
N PHE A 167 -18.41 15.05 -6.36
CA PHE A 167 -17.78 15.50 -7.59
C PHE A 167 -17.58 14.32 -8.57
N GLU A 168 -17.58 14.63 -9.85
CA GLU A 168 -17.24 13.69 -10.91
C GLU A 168 -16.22 14.34 -11.84
N TYR A 169 -15.17 13.58 -12.15
CA TYR A 169 -14.09 14.03 -13.01
C TYR A 169 -13.99 13.11 -14.23
N PRO A 170 -14.25 13.60 -15.43
CA PRO A 170 -14.02 12.84 -16.66
C PRO A 170 -12.55 12.83 -17.01
N MET A 171 -12.00 11.66 -17.31
CA MET A 171 -10.67 11.50 -17.88
C MET A 171 -10.70 11.69 -19.40
N ASP A 172 -9.55 11.89 -20.02
CA ASP A 172 -9.42 12.19 -21.46
C ASP A 172 -9.93 11.06 -22.37
N ASP A 173 -9.91 9.83 -21.88
CA ASP A 173 -10.42 8.64 -22.59
C ASP A 173 -11.95 8.42 -22.42
N GLY A 174 -12.61 9.29 -21.67
CA GLY A 174 -14.03 9.21 -21.34
C GLY A 174 -14.35 8.36 -20.10
N SER A 175 -13.34 7.78 -19.43
CA SER A 175 -13.53 7.17 -18.12
C SER A 175 -13.91 8.23 -17.08
N LEU A 176 -14.65 7.84 -16.06
CA LEU A 176 -15.17 8.75 -15.04
C LEU A 176 -14.73 8.31 -13.66
N ILE A 177 -14.16 9.22 -12.87
CA ILE A 177 -13.97 9.04 -11.43
C ILE A 177 -15.03 9.85 -10.72
N LYS A 178 -15.78 9.18 -9.84
CA LYS A 178 -16.87 9.79 -9.07
C LYS A 178 -16.64 9.58 -7.59
N VAL A 179 -16.93 10.60 -6.79
CA VAL A 179 -16.91 10.51 -5.34
C VAL A 179 -18.09 11.24 -4.71
N ALA A 180 -18.65 10.65 -3.68
CA ALA A 180 -19.58 11.31 -2.75
C ALA A 180 -18.99 11.24 -1.35
N ILE A 181 -18.79 12.40 -0.73
CA ILE A 181 -18.28 12.54 0.64
C ILE A 181 -19.45 12.93 1.54
N THR A 182 -19.79 12.08 2.50
CA THR A 182 -20.83 12.36 3.48
C THR A 182 -20.17 12.55 4.83
N ILE A 183 -20.34 13.74 5.43
CA ILE A 183 -19.77 14.11 6.73
C ILE A 183 -20.83 13.96 7.82
N ASP A 184 -20.52 13.17 8.84
CA ASP A 184 -21.24 13.12 10.11
C ASP A 184 -20.51 14.03 11.12
N LYS A 185 -20.97 15.30 11.19
CA LYS A 185 -20.37 16.30 12.08
C LYS A 185 -20.54 15.97 13.56
N GLU A 186 -21.62 15.29 13.94
CA GLU A 186 -21.89 14.92 15.32
C GLU A 186 -20.82 13.94 15.85
N ASN A 187 -20.54 12.89 15.08
CA ASN A 187 -19.59 11.85 15.45
C ASN A 187 -18.16 12.11 14.93
N GLY A 188 -17.97 13.13 14.07
CA GLY A 188 -16.70 13.42 13.41
C GLY A 188 -16.24 12.27 12.51
N ARG A 189 -17.13 11.77 11.67
CA ARG A 189 -16.87 10.68 10.73
C ARG A 189 -17.15 11.11 9.29
N ALA A 190 -16.48 10.48 8.34
CA ALA A 190 -16.80 10.68 6.93
C ALA A 190 -16.93 9.33 6.22
N LYS A 191 -17.90 9.25 5.31
CA LYS A 191 -18.02 8.21 4.30
C LYS A 191 -17.52 8.78 2.98
N VAL A 192 -16.54 8.14 2.37
CA VAL A 192 -15.99 8.47 1.05
C VAL A 192 -16.38 7.34 0.10
N ASP A 193 -17.33 7.61 -0.77
CA ASP A 193 -17.98 6.61 -1.61
C ASP A 193 -17.66 6.87 -3.08
N PHE A 194 -16.90 5.97 -3.71
CA PHE A 194 -16.54 6.02 -5.13
C PHE A 194 -17.52 5.30 -6.04
N SER A 195 -18.73 4.96 -5.56
CA SER A 195 -19.76 4.33 -6.37
C SER A 195 -20.16 5.19 -7.57
N GLY A 196 -20.23 4.57 -8.74
CA GLY A 196 -20.48 5.24 -10.02
C GLY A 196 -19.20 5.66 -10.77
N THR A 197 -18.01 5.37 -10.23
CA THR A 197 -16.76 5.36 -10.99
C THR A 197 -16.83 4.30 -12.09
N SER A 198 -16.23 4.55 -13.24
CA SER A 198 -16.19 3.64 -14.38
C SER A 198 -15.70 2.24 -14.02
N ASP A 199 -16.19 1.26 -14.77
CA ASP A 199 -15.74 -0.13 -14.68
C ASP A 199 -14.23 -0.26 -14.96
N GLN A 200 -13.66 -1.40 -14.61
CA GLN A 200 -12.27 -1.73 -14.88
C GLN A 200 -11.88 -1.38 -16.33
N HIS A 201 -10.84 -0.58 -16.46
CA HIS A 201 -10.31 -0.12 -17.74
C HIS A 201 -9.57 -1.25 -18.47
N SER A 202 -9.71 -1.32 -19.81
CA SER A 202 -9.05 -2.36 -20.63
C SER A 202 -7.53 -2.14 -20.81
N GLY A 203 -7.03 -0.94 -20.55
CA GLY A 203 -5.60 -0.59 -20.52
C GLY A 203 -5.12 -0.45 -19.07
N ASN A 204 -4.07 0.32 -18.87
CA ASN A 204 -3.31 0.40 -17.62
C ASN A 204 -3.67 1.58 -16.68
N PHE A 205 -4.78 2.26 -16.92
CA PHE A 205 -5.28 3.34 -16.06
C PHE A 205 -6.01 2.86 -14.80
N ASN A 206 -6.06 1.56 -14.55
CA ASN A 206 -6.65 1.04 -13.33
C ASN A 206 -5.78 1.38 -12.11
N ALA A 207 -6.35 1.96 -11.08
CA ALA A 207 -5.68 2.25 -9.83
C ALA A 207 -6.08 1.21 -8.76
N PRO A 208 -5.14 0.47 -8.18
CA PRO A 208 -5.46 -0.44 -7.07
C PRO A 208 -6.12 0.29 -5.89
N THR A 209 -6.94 -0.41 -5.11
CA THR A 209 -7.63 0.17 -3.94
C THR A 209 -6.66 0.82 -2.95
N SER A 210 -5.42 0.35 -2.87
CA SER A 210 -4.35 0.97 -2.08
C SER A 210 -4.03 2.39 -2.53
N VAL A 211 -4.05 2.65 -3.85
CA VAL A 211 -3.84 3.99 -4.44
C VAL A 211 -5.02 4.91 -4.10
N ALA A 212 -6.26 4.43 -4.25
CA ALA A 212 -7.45 5.21 -3.89
C ALA A 212 -7.44 5.59 -2.39
N LYS A 213 -7.10 4.65 -1.51
CA LYS A 213 -6.94 4.91 -0.06
C LYS A 213 -5.82 5.90 0.24
N ALA A 214 -4.69 5.81 -0.47
CA ALA A 214 -3.58 6.75 -0.31
C ALA A 214 -3.98 8.17 -0.75
N ALA A 215 -4.74 8.32 -1.84
CA ALA A 215 -5.26 9.59 -2.29
C ALA A 215 -6.23 10.22 -1.27
N VAL A 216 -7.15 9.41 -0.71
CA VAL A 216 -8.04 9.85 0.39
C VAL A 216 -7.22 10.33 1.59
N LEU A 217 -6.24 9.53 2.02
CA LEU A 217 -5.36 9.89 3.13
C LEU A 217 -4.62 11.21 2.85
N TYR A 218 -4.09 11.37 1.65
CA TYR A 218 -3.38 12.57 1.23
C TYR A 218 -4.28 13.82 1.32
N VAL A 219 -5.47 13.79 0.72
CA VAL A 219 -6.39 14.93 0.69
C VAL A 219 -6.82 15.32 2.09
N PHE A 220 -7.33 14.38 2.90
CA PHE A 220 -7.74 14.69 4.27
C PHE A 220 -6.56 15.12 5.15
N ARG A 221 -5.34 14.60 4.89
CA ARG A 221 -4.14 15.05 5.59
C ARG A 221 -3.78 16.50 5.25
N CYS A 222 -3.99 16.95 4.01
CA CYS A 222 -3.81 18.35 3.61
C CYS A 222 -4.82 19.28 4.31
N LEU A 223 -6.04 18.81 4.54
CA LEU A 223 -7.08 19.59 5.24
C LEU A 223 -6.83 19.70 6.76
N VAL A 224 -6.11 18.73 7.34
CA VAL A 224 -5.73 18.78 8.76
C VAL A 224 -4.60 19.77 8.98
N ASN A 225 -4.91 20.95 9.54
CA ASN A 225 -3.92 22.00 9.83
C ASN A 225 -3.22 21.78 11.19
N LYS A 226 -2.68 20.57 11.42
CA LYS A 226 -1.91 20.22 12.63
C LYS A 226 -0.80 19.23 12.30
N ALA A 227 0.34 19.39 12.98
CA ALA A 227 1.40 18.40 12.93
C ALA A 227 0.94 17.13 13.69
N MET A 228 0.90 16.00 12.99
CA MET A 228 0.63 14.69 13.59
C MET A 228 1.35 13.60 12.79
N PRO A 229 1.80 12.53 13.43
CA PRO A 229 2.33 11.35 12.73
C PRO A 229 1.26 10.71 11.86
N LEU A 230 1.64 10.34 10.62
CA LEU A 230 0.76 9.58 9.74
C LEU A 230 0.73 8.13 10.20
N ASN A 231 -0.47 7.60 10.45
CA ASN A 231 -0.66 6.21 10.89
C ASN A 231 -2.10 5.72 10.60
N ALA A 232 -2.35 4.44 10.86
CA ALA A 232 -3.64 3.80 10.58
C ALA A 232 -4.81 4.34 11.41
N GLY A 233 -4.57 5.01 12.53
CA GLY A 233 -5.61 5.66 13.33
C GLY A 233 -6.40 6.70 12.54
N PHE A 234 -5.77 7.30 11.54
CA PHE A 234 -6.42 8.25 10.64
C PHE A 234 -7.64 7.63 9.91
N PHE A 235 -7.52 6.37 9.48
CA PHE A 235 -8.60 5.68 8.78
C PHE A 235 -9.77 5.26 9.69
N ARG A 236 -9.62 5.32 11.02
CA ARG A 236 -10.70 4.91 11.95
C ARG A 236 -11.92 5.83 11.89
N ALA A 237 -11.73 7.09 11.45
CA ALA A 237 -12.82 8.05 11.25
C ALA A 237 -13.37 8.06 9.81
N LEU A 238 -12.81 7.26 8.90
CA LEU A 238 -13.18 7.21 7.48
C LEU A 238 -13.79 5.84 7.14
N ASP A 239 -14.91 5.85 6.45
CA ASP A 239 -15.50 4.71 5.77
C ASP A 239 -15.28 4.90 4.25
N ILE A 240 -14.37 4.12 3.66
CA ILE A 240 -13.98 4.27 2.25
C ILE A 240 -14.57 3.11 1.46
N ILE A 241 -15.49 3.43 0.55
CA ILE A 241 -16.14 2.47 -0.33
C ILE A 241 -15.56 2.61 -1.73
N VAL A 242 -14.92 1.55 -2.20
CA VAL A 242 -14.41 1.43 -3.56
C VAL A 242 -15.10 0.23 -4.19
N PRO A 243 -15.92 0.42 -5.25
CA PRO A 243 -16.65 -0.69 -5.88
C PRO A 243 -15.70 -1.72 -6.49
N GLU A 244 -15.93 -2.99 -6.21
CA GLU A 244 -15.20 -4.10 -6.85
C GLU A 244 -15.45 -4.09 -8.36
N GLY A 245 -14.41 -4.37 -9.13
CA GLY A 245 -14.49 -4.39 -10.59
C GLY A 245 -14.55 -3.01 -11.24
N SER A 246 -14.48 -1.92 -10.44
CA SER A 246 -14.24 -0.58 -10.98
C SER A 246 -12.76 -0.38 -11.32
N MET A 247 -12.46 0.69 -12.07
CA MET A 247 -11.07 1.07 -12.35
C MET A 247 -10.25 1.44 -11.09
N LEU A 248 -10.90 1.60 -9.91
CA LEU A 248 -10.25 1.85 -8.61
C LEU A 248 -10.14 0.59 -7.74
N ALA A 249 -10.64 -0.53 -8.20
CA ALA A 249 -10.51 -1.85 -7.58
C ALA A 249 -10.39 -2.93 -8.65
N PRO A 250 -9.35 -2.84 -9.50
CA PRO A 250 -9.17 -3.79 -10.60
C PRO A 250 -8.87 -5.18 -10.07
N GLN A 251 -9.28 -6.16 -10.88
CA GLN A 251 -9.02 -7.57 -10.62
C GLN A 251 -7.96 -8.10 -11.61
N TYR A 252 -7.23 -9.14 -11.17
CA TYR A 252 -6.31 -9.84 -12.06
C TYR A 252 -7.04 -10.27 -13.36
N PRO A 253 -6.43 -10.09 -14.53
CA PRO A 253 -5.05 -9.68 -14.81
C PRO A 253 -4.88 -8.21 -15.26
N ALA A 254 -5.72 -7.30 -14.82
CA ALA A 254 -5.74 -5.91 -15.28
C ALA A 254 -4.40 -5.18 -15.09
N ALA A 255 -3.94 -4.48 -16.11
CA ALA A 255 -2.80 -3.60 -16.05
C ALA A 255 -3.10 -2.36 -15.16
N VAL A 256 -2.08 -1.85 -14.43
CA VAL A 256 -2.29 -0.82 -13.39
C VAL A 256 -1.24 0.30 -13.38
N VAL A 257 -0.21 0.24 -14.23
CA VAL A 257 0.96 1.11 -14.07
C VAL A 257 0.64 2.60 -14.16
N SER A 258 -0.21 3.01 -15.10
CA SER A 258 -0.65 4.41 -15.21
C SER A 258 -1.63 4.81 -14.10
N GLY A 259 -2.28 3.86 -13.46
CA GLY A 259 -3.13 4.09 -12.30
C GLY A 259 -2.36 4.71 -11.13
N ASN A 260 -1.13 4.28 -10.91
CA ASN A 260 -0.26 4.81 -9.85
C ASN A 260 0.27 6.23 -10.18
N VAL A 261 0.33 6.62 -11.44
CA VAL A 261 0.88 7.90 -11.90
C VAL A 261 -0.23 8.89 -12.25
N GLU A 262 -1.11 8.53 -13.18
CA GLU A 262 -2.12 9.43 -13.73
C GLU A 262 -3.45 9.33 -12.97
N THR A 263 -4.05 8.16 -12.86
CA THR A 263 -5.34 8.00 -12.17
C THR A 263 -5.28 8.45 -10.72
N ALA A 264 -4.14 8.29 -10.04
CA ALA A 264 -3.92 8.80 -8.69
C ALA A 264 -4.15 10.31 -8.59
N GLN A 265 -3.72 11.09 -9.61
CA GLN A 265 -3.94 12.54 -9.66
C GLN A 265 -5.42 12.86 -9.84
N TYR A 266 -6.11 12.17 -10.77
CA TYR A 266 -7.54 12.35 -10.98
C TYR A 266 -8.37 12.02 -9.73
N ILE A 267 -7.97 10.99 -8.94
CA ILE A 267 -8.62 10.69 -7.66
C ILE A 267 -8.46 11.86 -6.69
N VAL A 268 -7.25 12.43 -6.57
CA VAL A 268 -6.97 13.57 -5.70
C VAL A 268 -7.79 14.79 -6.13
N ASP A 269 -7.81 15.11 -7.43
CA ASP A 269 -8.58 16.23 -7.98
C ASP A 269 -10.09 16.04 -7.77
N THR A 270 -10.59 14.81 -7.94
CA THR A 270 -11.99 14.47 -7.68
C THR A 270 -12.36 14.68 -6.20
N LEU A 271 -11.48 14.28 -5.28
CA LEU A 271 -11.68 14.46 -3.84
C LEU A 271 -11.63 15.95 -3.43
N LEU A 272 -10.76 16.75 -4.05
CA LEU A 272 -10.66 18.18 -3.79
C LEU A 272 -11.83 18.97 -4.40
N GLY A 273 -12.45 18.45 -5.46
CA GLY A 273 -13.63 19.03 -6.07
C GLY A 273 -14.92 18.77 -5.29
N ALA A 274 -14.93 17.73 -4.45
CA ALA A 274 -16.08 17.34 -3.64
C ALA A 274 -16.13 18.11 -2.32
#